data_52e66a46c5fe3a21be68a8eee41e4727
#
_entry.id   52e66a46c5fe3a21be68a8eee41e4727
#
_cell.length_a   1.000
_cell.length_b   1.000
_cell.length_c   1.000
_cell.angle_alpha   90.00
_cell.angle_beta   90.00
_cell.angle_gamma   90.00
#
_symmetry.space_group_name_H-M   'P 1'
#
loop_
_entity.id
_entity.type
_entity.pdbx_description
1 polymer ?
#
loop_
_entity_poly.entity_id
_entity_poly.type
_entity_poly.pdbx_seq_one_letter_code
_entity_poly.pdbx_strand_id
1 'polypeptide(L)'
;MSATKHKPTPEERAVWTACINAVQDEFFVDLDYILHNHNDPQRSNVRAFLIALARAYIPTWPRSQIAKRLGMKHGTHSWALTKRVHAAVLAQRQVVVPRMGAMAADVVWQNLRNRLENSIKERTVAA
;
A
#
# COMPACT_ATOMS: atom_id res chain seq x y z
N MET A 1 -1.52 29.09 5.72
CA MET A 1 -0.93 28.78 5.01
C MET A 1 -0.99 27.56 4.65
N SER A 2 -1.26 27.24 3.95
CA SER A 2 -1.49 26.20 3.62
C SER A 2 -0.58 25.49 3.25
N ALA A 3 -0.17 25.12 3.68
CA ALA A 3 0.62 24.52 3.43
C ALA A 3 0.69 23.66 2.53
N THR A 4 0.15 23.53 1.98
CA THR A 4 0.87 22.81 1.47
C THR A 4 0.42 21.74 0.80
N LYS A 5 0.10 21.94 -0.32
CA LYS A 5 -0.12 21.01 -1.25
C LYS A 5 1.17 20.42 -1.65
N HIS A 6 1.49 19.28 -1.19
CA HIS A 6 2.64 18.53 -1.62
C HIS A 6 2.46 18.12 -3.08
N LYS A 7 3.38 18.53 -3.93
CA LYS A 7 3.38 18.09 -5.33
C LYS A 7 4.28 16.85 -5.45
N PRO A 8 3.74 15.70 -5.85
CA PRO A 8 4.57 14.51 -6.03
C PRO A 8 5.65 14.72 -7.09
N THR A 9 6.86 14.28 -6.79
CA THR A 9 7.94 14.26 -7.78
C THR A 9 7.75 13.08 -8.73
N PRO A 10 8.42 13.09 -9.89
CA PRO A 10 8.38 11.93 -10.78
C PRO A 10 8.84 10.63 -10.10
N GLU A 11 9.86 10.71 -9.26
CA GLU A 11 10.35 9.55 -8.52
C GLU A 11 9.30 9.02 -7.55
N GLU A 12 8.63 9.90 -6.84
CA GLU A 12 7.58 9.52 -5.89
C GLU A 12 6.43 8.85 -6.63
N ARG A 13 6.01 9.42 -7.76
CA ARG A 13 4.93 8.81 -8.56
C ARG A 13 5.34 7.43 -9.09
N ALA A 14 6.60 7.28 -9.46
CA ALA A 14 7.12 6.00 -9.93
C ALA A 14 7.07 4.94 -8.82
N VAL A 15 7.44 5.31 -7.60
CA VAL A 15 7.37 4.40 -6.46
C VAL A 15 5.91 4.07 -6.12
N TRP A 16 5.02 5.06 -6.18
CA TRP A 16 3.59 4.81 -5.96
C TRP A 16 3.05 3.79 -6.97
N THR A 17 3.38 3.96 -8.24
CA THR A 17 2.97 3.00 -9.28
C THR A 17 3.53 1.61 -8.98
N ALA A 18 4.78 1.53 -8.54
CA ALA A 18 5.40 0.26 -8.17
C ALA A 18 4.70 -0.39 -6.99
N CYS A 19 4.26 0.41 -6.00
CA CYS A 19 3.47 -0.10 -4.88
C CYS A 19 2.15 -0.70 -5.35
N ILE A 20 1.44 -0.01 -6.23
CA ILE A 20 0.19 -0.51 -6.80
C ILE A 20 0.43 -1.82 -7.54
N ASN A 21 1.46 -1.85 -8.39
CA ASN A 21 1.78 -3.05 -9.16
C ASN A 21 2.12 -4.23 -8.25
N ALA A 22 2.88 -4.00 -7.19
CA ALA A 22 3.22 -5.05 -6.24
C ALA A 22 1.96 -5.64 -5.59
N VAL A 23 1.03 -4.78 -5.19
CA VAL A 23 -0.22 -5.21 -4.57
C VAL A 23 -1.09 -5.97 -5.58
N GLN A 24 -1.21 -5.45 -6.80
CA GLN A 24 -1.99 -6.11 -7.84
C GLN A 24 -1.44 -7.50 -8.14
N ASP A 25 -0.12 -7.62 -8.23
CA ASP A 25 0.52 -8.89 -8.56
C ASP A 25 0.43 -9.90 -7.40
N GLU A 26 0.59 -9.42 -6.17
CA GLU A 26 0.54 -10.30 -5.00
C GLU A 26 -0.86 -10.86 -4.79
N PHE A 27 -1.89 -10.03 -4.95
CA PHE A 27 -3.25 -10.44 -4.62
C PHE A 27 -4.11 -10.76 -5.84
N PHE A 28 -3.57 -10.60 -7.05
CA PHE A 28 -4.30 -10.83 -8.30
C PHE A 28 -5.57 -10.00 -8.37
N VAL A 29 -5.46 -8.72 -8.06
CA VAL A 29 -6.58 -7.77 -8.11
C VAL A 29 -6.24 -6.64 -9.05
N ASP A 30 -7.27 -5.96 -9.55
CA ASP A 30 -7.08 -4.79 -10.40
C ASP A 30 -7.20 -3.50 -9.59
N LEU A 31 -6.96 -2.38 -10.23
CA LEU A 31 -7.00 -1.08 -9.59
C LEU A 31 -8.40 -0.74 -9.09
N ASP A 32 -9.43 -1.11 -9.83
CA ASP A 32 -10.81 -0.87 -9.39
C ASP A 32 -11.11 -1.57 -8.08
N TYR A 33 -10.62 -2.78 -7.90
CA TYR A 33 -10.79 -3.50 -6.64
C TYR A 33 -10.17 -2.72 -5.48
N ILE A 34 -8.95 -2.20 -5.70
CA ILE A 34 -8.22 -1.46 -4.67
C ILE A 34 -8.94 -0.15 -4.32
N LEU A 35 -9.46 0.55 -5.34
CA LEU A 35 -10.05 1.88 -5.15
C LEU A 35 -11.50 1.84 -4.65
N HIS A 36 -12.17 0.69 -4.80
CA HIS A 36 -13.57 0.60 -4.40
C HIS A 36 -13.72 0.65 -2.88
N ASN A 37 -14.62 1.50 -2.42
CA ASN A 37 -14.81 1.70 -0.99
C ASN A 37 -15.97 0.85 -0.47
N HIS A 38 -15.75 -0.44 -0.31
CA HIS A 38 -16.75 -1.35 0.25
C HIS A 38 -16.30 -1.91 1.58
N ASN A 39 -17.26 -2.28 2.41
CA ASN A 39 -16.98 -2.92 3.70
C ASN A 39 -16.69 -4.40 3.50
N ASP A 40 -15.59 -4.69 2.84
CA ASP A 40 -15.16 -6.04 2.58
C ASP A 40 -13.82 -6.23 3.32
N PRO A 41 -13.73 -7.17 4.28
CA PRO A 41 -12.49 -7.35 5.02
C PRO A 41 -11.28 -7.65 4.15
N GLN A 42 -11.44 -8.43 3.09
CA GLN A 42 -10.33 -8.73 2.19
C GLN A 42 -9.85 -7.48 1.47
N ARG A 43 -10.78 -6.70 0.94
CA ARG A 43 -10.46 -5.44 0.25
C ARG A 43 -9.83 -4.43 1.20
N SER A 44 -10.35 -4.34 2.42
CA SER A 44 -9.80 -3.48 3.45
C SER A 44 -8.36 -3.87 3.77
N ASN A 45 -8.06 -5.16 3.84
CA ASN A 45 -6.70 -5.63 4.10
C ASN A 45 -5.76 -5.30 2.94
N VAL A 46 -6.20 -5.47 1.69
CA VAL A 46 -5.40 -5.10 0.52
C VAL A 46 -5.05 -3.62 0.56
N ARG A 47 -6.04 -2.77 0.83
CA ARG A 47 -5.82 -1.33 0.94
C ARG A 47 -4.87 -0.99 2.08
N ALA A 48 -5.01 -1.68 3.20
CA ALA A 48 -4.13 -1.46 4.36
C ALA A 48 -2.67 -1.77 4.02
N PHE A 49 -2.43 -2.87 3.32
CA PHE A 49 -1.08 -3.22 2.89
C PHE A 49 -0.52 -2.20 1.90
N LEU A 50 -1.34 -1.73 0.95
CA LEU A 50 -0.90 -0.71 0.00
C LEU A 50 -0.51 0.58 0.72
N ILE A 51 -1.33 1.02 1.67
CA ILE A 51 -1.05 2.24 2.43
C ILE A 51 0.23 2.07 3.24
N ALA A 52 0.39 0.95 3.92
CA ALA A 52 1.60 0.68 4.70
C ALA A 52 2.85 0.66 3.82
N LEU A 53 2.73 0.06 2.64
CA LEU A 53 3.84 -0.01 1.69
C LEU A 53 4.22 1.39 1.20
N ALA A 54 3.22 2.20 0.82
CA ALA A 54 3.46 3.56 0.38
C ALA A 54 4.13 4.40 1.48
N ARG A 55 3.66 4.25 2.71
CA ARG A 55 4.25 5.00 3.82
C ARG A 55 5.69 4.60 4.10
N ALA A 56 6.02 3.34 3.88
CA ALA A 56 7.39 2.86 4.08
C ALA A 56 8.35 3.33 2.97
N TYR A 57 7.86 3.42 1.74
CA TYR A 57 8.72 3.70 0.59
C TYR A 57 8.58 5.12 0.03
N ILE A 58 7.54 5.85 0.44
CA ILE A 58 7.38 7.27 0.10
C ILE A 58 7.12 8.03 1.40
N PRO A 59 8.10 8.06 2.30
CA PRO A 59 7.89 8.68 3.62
C PRO A 59 7.65 10.19 3.55
N THR A 60 8.03 10.81 2.42
CA THR A 60 7.81 12.24 2.21
C THR A 60 6.36 12.59 1.89
N TRP A 61 5.52 11.60 1.51
CA TRP A 61 4.12 11.88 1.24
C TRP A 61 3.34 12.01 2.54
N PRO A 62 2.54 13.07 2.71
CA PRO A 62 1.67 13.17 3.86
C PRO A 62 0.54 12.13 3.78
N ARG A 63 -0.01 11.78 4.94
CA ARG A 63 -1.10 10.80 5.03
C ARG A 63 -2.28 11.19 4.13
N SER A 64 -2.57 12.49 4.07
CA SER A 64 -3.68 12.99 3.25
C SER A 64 -3.46 12.73 1.77
N GLN A 65 -2.22 12.76 1.31
CA GLN A 65 -1.91 12.50 -0.09
C GLN A 65 -2.21 11.06 -0.47
N ILE A 66 -1.83 10.13 0.40
CA ILE A 66 -2.10 8.70 0.18
C ILE A 66 -3.61 8.44 0.21
N ALA A 67 -4.29 8.98 1.22
CA ALA A 67 -5.72 8.82 1.37
C ALA A 67 -6.47 9.36 0.14
N LYS A 68 -6.07 10.53 -0.33
CA LYS A 68 -6.69 11.16 -1.49
C LYS A 68 -6.58 10.28 -2.73
N ARG A 69 -5.43 9.65 -2.94
CA ARG A 69 -5.22 8.79 -4.10
C ARG A 69 -6.05 7.51 -4.05
N LEU A 70 -6.48 7.12 -2.86
CA LEU A 70 -7.34 5.94 -2.67
C LEU A 70 -8.81 6.31 -2.52
N GLY A 71 -9.16 7.58 -2.73
CA GLY A 71 -10.55 8.04 -2.59
C GLY A 71 -11.04 8.07 -1.16
N MET A 72 -10.12 8.11 -0.19
CA MET A 72 -10.47 8.17 1.23
C MET A 72 -10.62 9.62 1.65
N LYS A 73 -11.55 9.89 2.56
CA LYS A 73 -11.83 11.26 2.98
C LYS A 73 -10.77 11.84 3.91
N HIS A 74 -10.17 11.01 4.75
CA HIS A 74 -9.29 11.50 5.80
C HIS A 74 -8.00 10.71 5.91
N GLY A 75 -6.90 11.41 6.10
CA GLY A 75 -5.60 10.79 6.33
C GLY A 75 -5.52 9.99 7.62
N THR A 76 -6.38 10.32 8.60
CA THR A 76 -6.45 9.59 9.86
C THR A 76 -6.77 8.11 9.64
N HIS A 77 -7.69 7.83 8.71
CA HIS A 77 -8.05 6.45 8.41
C HIS A 77 -6.86 5.68 7.81
N SER A 78 -6.09 6.32 6.95
CA SER A 78 -4.91 5.66 6.38
C SER A 78 -3.86 5.38 7.46
N TRP A 79 -3.74 6.26 8.44
CA TRP A 79 -2.84 6.04 9.58
C TRP A 79 -3.26 4.83 10.41
N ALA A 80 -4.57 4.71 10.69
CA ALA A 80 -5.11 3.58 11.44
C ALA A 80 -4.86 2.26 10.70
N LEU A 81 -5.05 2.24 9.39
CA LEU A 81 -4.80 1.05 8.58
C LEU A 81 -3.32 0.66 8.59
N THR A 82 -2.42 1.63 8.53
CA THR A 82 -0.97 1.38 8.61
C THR A 82 -0.61 0.73 9.94
N LYS A 83 -1.13 1.28 11.04
CA LYS A 83 -0.86 0.73 12.37
C LYS A 83 -1.38 -0.69 12.50
N ARG A 84 -2.54 -0.96 11.92
CA ARG A 84 -3.13 -2.31 11.94
C ARG A 84 -2.23 -3.32 11.24
N VAL A 85 -1.68 -2.96 10.07
CA VAL A 85 -0.77 -3.85 9.33
C VAL A 85 0.49 -4.12 10.15
N HIS A 86 1.10 -3.08 10.69
CA HIS A 86 2.33 -3.27 11.48
C HIS A 86 2.09 -4.11 12.72
N ALA A 87 0.96 -3.93 13.39
CA ALA A 87 0.61 -4.73 14.55
C ALA A 87 0.43 -6.20 14.17
N ALA A 88 -0.24 -6.46 13.04
CA ALA A 88 -0.44 -7.83 12.57
C ALA A 88 0.88 -8.49 12.19
N VAL A 89 1.78 -7.75 11.54
CA VAL A 89 3.11 -8.26 11.18
C VAL A 89 3.91 -8.61 12.43
N LEU A 90 3.96 -7.72 13.41
CA LEU A 90 4.70 -7.95 14.65
C LEU A 90 4.13 -9.13 15.44
N ALA A 91 2.82 -9.26 15.48
CA ALA A 91 2.17 -10.34 16.22
C ALA A 91 2.07 -11.63 15.41
N GLN A 92 2.57 -11.64 14.19
CA GLN A 92 2.51 -12.77 13.27
C GLN A 92 1.09 -13.30 13.09
N ARG A 93 0.12 -12.36 13.02
CA ARG A 93 -1.28 -12.71 12.84
C ARG A 93 -1.58 -13.08 11.41
N GLN A 94 -2.63 -13.88 11.24
CA GLN A 94 -3.15 -14.18 9.92
C GLN A 94 -4.10 -13.08 9.48
N VAL A 95 -4.09 -12.78 8.18
CA VAL A 95 -5.01 -11.84 7.56
C VAL A 95 -5.66 -12.52 6.36
N VAL A 96 -6.91 -12.18 6.12
CA VAL A 96 -7.63 -12.75 4.98
C VAL A 96 -7.37 -11.87 3.76
N VAL A 97 -6.85 -12.47 2.72
CA VAL A 97 -6.51 -11.77 1.48
C VAL A 97 -7.15 -12.47 0.29
N PRO A 98 -7.38 -11.76 -0.82
CA PRO A 98 -8.03 -12.36 -1.98
C PRO A 98 -7.25 -13.56 -2.52
N ARG A 99 -7.97 -14.57 -2.93
CA ARG A 99 -7.49 -15.80 -3.59
C ARG A 99 -6.69 -16.75 -2.72
N MET A 100 -5.98 -16.23 -1.72
CA MET A 100 -5.13 -17.06 -0.88
C MET A 100 -5.75 -17.40 0.47
N GLY A 101 -6.87 -16.75 0.81
CA GLY A 101 -7.51 -16.96 2.10
C GLY A 101 -6.70 -16.37 3.24
N ALA A 102 -6.58 -17.10 4.35
CA ALA A 102 -5.83 -16.63 5.51
C ALA A 102 -4.33 -16.83 5.29
N MET A 103 -3.57 -15.74 5.39
CA MET A 103 -2.13 -15.73 5.21
C MET A 103 -1.46 -15.01 6.37
N ALA A 104 -0.27 -15.45 6.75
CA ALA A 104 0.50 -14.75 7.78
C ALA A 104 0.85 -13.33 7.28
N ALA A 105 0.55 -12.32 8.09
CA ALA A 105 0.74 -10.94 7.68
C ALA A 105 2.21 -10.62 7.39
N ASP A 106 3.14 -11.20 8.14
CA ASP A 106 4.56 -10.98 7.92
C ASP A 106 5.03 -11.57 6.59
N VAL A 107 4.47 -12.70 6.17
CA VAL A 107 4.78 -13.30 4.87
C VAL A 107 4.26 -12.41 3.74
N VAL A 108 3.02 -11.94 3.85
CA VAL A 108 2.43 -11.04 2.85
C VAL A 108 3.27 -9.76 2.76
N TRP A 109 3.62 -9.19 3.89
CA TRP A 109 4.41 -7.97 3.96
C TRP A 109 5.76 -8.16 3.26
N GLN A 110 6.46 -9.26 3.56
CA GLN A 110 7.76 -9.54 2.96
C GLN A 110 7.64 -9.75 1.44
N ASN A 111 6.61 -10.46 1.00
CA ASN A 111 6.37 -10.66 -0.44
C ASN A 111 6.16 -9.34 -1.17
N LEU A 112 5.36 -8.45 -0.59
CA LEU A 112 5.11 -7.14 -1.17
C LEU A 112 6.38 -6.31 -1.25
N ARG A 113 7.17 -6.31 -0.20
CA ARG A 113 8.45 -5.59 -0.18
C ARG A 113 9.40 -6.12 -1.24
N ASN A 114 9.49 -7.44 -1.37
CA ASN A 114 10.37 -8.05 -2.35
C ASN A 114 9.96 -7.66 -3.78
N ARG A 115 8.65 -7.70 -4.07
CA ARG A 115 8.15 -7.29 -5.39
C ARG A 115 8.46 -5.83 -5.68
N LEU A 116 8.24 -4.97 -4.70
CA LEU A 116 8.48 -3.55 -4.86
C LEU A 116 9.97 -3.25 -5.06
N GLU A 117 10.82 -3.84 -4.22
CA GLU A 117 12.25 -3.61 -4.30
C GLU A 117 12.85 -4.13 -5.60
N ASN A 118 12.36 -5.27 -6.08
CA ASN A 118 12.78 -5.79 -7.39
C ASN A 118 12.35 -4.87 -8.52
N SER A 119 11.14 -4.32 -8.44
CA SER A 119 10.65 -3.38 -9.44
C SER A 119 11.49 -2.11 -9.49
N ILE A 120 11.87 -1.59 -8.33
CA ILE A 120 12.73 -0.41 -8.24
C ILE A 120 14.11 -0.71 -8.81
N LYS A 121 14.68 -1.88 -8.49
CA LYS A 121 15.97 -2.29 -9.02
C LYS A 121 15.97 -2.39 -10.54
N GLU A 122 14.97 -3.04 -11.10
CA GLU A 122 14.84 -3.18 -12.56
C GLU A 122 14.80 -1.83 -13.23
N ARG A 123 14.10 -0.88 -12.63
CA ARG A 123 13.99 0.46 -13.15
C ARG A 123 15.33 1.18 -13.13
N THR A 124 16.08 1.03 -12.06
CA THR A 124 17.39 1.64 -11.91
C THR A 124 18.37 1.07 -12.93
N VAL A 125 18.33 -0.25 -13.17
CA VAL A 125 19.19 -0.91 -14.14
C VAL A 125 18.82 -0.51 -15.57
N ALA A 126 17.52 -0.37 -15.83
CA ALA A 126 17.06 -0.01 -17.18
C ALA A 126 17.35 1.45 -17.53
N ALA A 127 17.54 2.29 -16.52
CA ALA A 127 17.90 3.67 -16.75
C ALA A 127 19.39 3.77 -17.04
#